data_f09505024ce3a41a522faf75a639026f
#
_entry.id   f09505024ce3a41a522faf75a639026f
#
_cell.length_a   1.000
_cell.length_b   1.000
_cell.length_c   1.000
_cell.angle_alpha   90.00
_cell.angle_beta   90.00
_cell.angle_gamma   90.00
#
_symmetry.space_group_name_H-M   'P 1'
#
loop_
_entity.id
_entity.type
_entity.pdbx_description
1 polymer ?
#
loop_
_entity_poly.entity_id
_entity_poly.type
_entity_poly.pdbx_seq_one_letter_code
_entity_poly.pdbx_strand_id
1 'polypeptide(L)'
;MAAVVALLYRVVDDAKMLAILLAGLVVMSAALYLVGRGLVALMGRSRSRVGVAWRYGLANVARRGRASAVQVVAFGLGLTVLLLLTIVRTDLLAGWRETIASDAPNHFMINIQPDEIGSVAALYRDAGIRVPKFVPLVRARMVSINGVAVKDREYPTPGGDWFAKREANLSWTAELPDSNEIVAGEWWPADYKGPPLASIEEDVARDSGLTIGDRLTYQVAGREVTMTIASIRRINWDLFQPNFFLVLSPGALAGMPATYIASLRIEDDQKPVLVKLVREHPSISVIDLDTILAQVRGIIDKASLAVQAVFMFTLAAGVAVLFAAVQSTIDERRFECAMLRALGARKRTVLAGVMAEFAALGLAAGVLAAAGASILAAVVAVRLFDLPYTFDPLLWLAGLIGGIAVVCASGYVAARSAITAAPVAVLRTAG
;
A
#
# COMPACT_ATOMS: atom_id res chain seq x y z
N MET A 1 -5.77 3.05 28.44
CA MET A 1 -4.97 1.86 28.05
C MET A 1 -5.81 0.57 28.09
N ALA A 2 -6.40 0.16 29.23
CA ALA A 2 -7.17 -1.09 29.29
C ALA A 2 -8.32 -1.18 28.28
N ALA A 3 -9.10 -0.12 28.08
CA ALA A 3 -10.19 -0.08 27.11
C ALA A 3 -9.71 -0.24 25.64
N VAL A 4 -8.55 0.34 25.30
CA VAL A 4 -7.95 0.20 23.97
C VAL A 4 -7.45 -1.22 23.73
N VAL A 5 -6.81 -1.83 24.73
CA VAL A 5 -6.37 -3.24 24.67
C VAL A 5 -7.56 -4.17 24.55
N ALA A 6 -8.66 -3.94 25.27
CA ALA A 6 -9.87 -4.72 25.19
C ALA A 6 -10.55 -4.61 23.81
N LEU A 7 -10.55 -3.41 23.21
CA LEU A 7 -11.08 -3.17 21.87
C LEU A 7 -10.22 -3.87 20.80
N LEU A 8 -8.89 -3.76 20.92
CA LEU A 8 -7.96 -4.46 20.03
C LEU A 8 -8.08 -5.98 20.14
N TYR A 9 -8.28 -6.50 21.35
CA TYR A 9 -8.50 -7.94 21.55
C TYR A 9 -9.77 -8.44 20.83
N ARG A 10 -10.84 -7.62 20.86
CA ARG A 10 -12.09 -7.94 20.13
C ARG A 10 -11.95 -7.93 18.61
N VAL A 11 -11.01 -7.13 18.07
CA VAL A 11 -10.81 -6.99 16.62
C VAL A 11 -9.85 -8.05 16.09
N VAL A 12 -8.82 -8.42 16.87
CA VAL A 12 -7.75 -9.31 16.42
C VAL A 12 -8.07 -10.78 16.64
N ASP A 13 -8.95 -11.11 17.62
CA ASP A 13 -9.43 -12.46 18.01
C ASP A 13 -8.31 -13.52 18.24
N ASP A 14 -7.03 -13.08 18.30
CA ASP A 14 -5.84 -13.90 18.56
C ASP A 14 -4.95 -13.21 19.61
N ALA A 15 -4.87 -13.81 20.79
CA ALA A 15 -4.07 -13.29 21.90
C ALA A 15 -2.57 -13.23 21.61
N LYS A 16 -2.03 -14.16 20.79
CA LYS A 16 -0.61 -14.16 20.40
C LYS A 16 -0.32 -13.01 19.44
N MET A 17 -1.17 -12.80 18.45
CA MET A 17 -1.04 -11.72 17.50
C MET A 17 -1.16 -10.36 18.21
N LEU A 18 -2.09 -10.21 19.15
CA LEU A 18 -2.23 -9.00 19.96
C LEU A 18 -0.97 -8.73 20.80
N ALA A 19 -0.41 -9.76 21.45
CA ALA A 19 0.81 -9.62 22.24
C ALA A 19 2.00 -9.19 21.39
N ILE A 20 2.16 -9.74 20.18
CA ILE A 20 3.21 -9.36 19.22
C ILE A 20 3.04 -7.88 18.79
N LEU A 21 1.81 -7.46 18.48
CA LEU A 21 1.52 -6.07 18.10
C LEU A 21 1.82 -5.09 19.25
N LEU A 22 1.41 -5.42 20.49
CA LEU A 22 1.69 -4.57 21.66
C LEU A 22 3.19 -4.53 21.98
N ALA A 23 3.89 -5.65 21.91
CA ALA A 23 5.35 -5.69 22.10
C ALA A 23 6.06 -4.87 21.01
N GLY A 24 5.65 -5.01 19.74
CA GLY A 24 6.15 -4.21 18.63
C GLY A 24 5.94 -2.70 18.84
N LEU A 25 4.76 -2.31 19.32
CA LEU A 25 4.45 -0.91 19.61
C LEU A 25 5.34 -0.35 20.74
N VAL A 26 5.58 -1.13 21.79
CA VAL A 26 6.46 -0.72 22.90
C VAL A 26 7.91 -0.60 22.42
N VAL A 27 8.41 -1.58 21.68
CA VAL A 27 9.77 -1.56 21.11
C VAL A 27 9.94 -0.36 20.16
N MET A 28 8.98 -0.13 19.28
CA MET A 28 8.97 0.99 18.35
C MET A 28 8.99 2.33 19.11
N SER A 29 8.12 2.49 20.11
CA SER A 29 8.06 3.71 20.92
C SER A 29 9.36 3.97 21.69
N ALA A 30 9.98 2.91 22.23
CA ALA A 30 11.27 3.00 22.91
C ALA A 30 12.41 3.36 21.93
N ALA A 31 12.43 2.75 20.75
CA ALA A 31 13.42 3.06 19.71
C ALA A 31 13.29 4.53 19.24
N LEU A 32 12.08 4.98 18.97
CA LEU A 32 11.81 6.38 18.58
C LEU A 32 12.21 7.36 19.69
N TYR A 33 11.94 7.02 20.96
CA TYR A 33 12.38 7.83 22.10
C TYR A 33 13.91 7.93 22.18
N LEU A 34 14.63 6.82 21.98
CA LEU A 34 16.08 6.80 21.98
C LEU A 34 16.66 7.62 20.82
N VAL A 35 16.09 7.50 19.63
CA VAL A 35 16.49 8.30 18.46
C VAL A 35 16.20 9.79 18.71
N GLY A 36 15.00 10.13 19.18
CA GLY A 36 14.66 11.51 19.55
C GLY A 36 15.60 12.10 20.59
N ARG A 37 15.95 11.33 21.61
CA ARG A 37 16.94 11.72 22.62
C ARG A 37 18.33 11.91 22.03
N GLY A 38 18.74 11.05 21.09
CA GLY A 38 20.00 11.15 20.37
C GLY A 38 20.07 12.42 19.51
N LEU A 39 19.01 12.74 18.79
CA LEU A 39 18.90 13.97 18.00
C LEU A 39 19.00 15.23 18.87
N VAL A 40 18.28 15.26 19.99
CA VAL A 40 18.35 16.37 20.98
C VAL A 40 19.76 16.51 21.55
N ALA A 41 20.45 15.42 21.86
CA ALA A 41 21.83 15.44 22.37
C ALA A 41 22.82 15.95 21.30
N LEU A 42 22.65 15.53 20.05
CA LEU A 42 23.47 15.97 18.90
C LEU A 42 23.31 17.48 18.66
N MET A 43 22.07 17.99 18.71
CA MET A 43 21.80 19.42 18.63
C MET A 43 22.49 20.21 19.72
N GLY A 44 22.49 19.67 20.96
CA GLY A 44 23.21 20.27 22.09
C GLY A 44 24.73 20.41 21.85
N ARG A 45 25.37 19.47 21.15
CA ARG A 45 26.79 19.51 20.80
C ARG A 45 27.11 20.54 19.72
N SER A 46 26.20 20.81 18.81
CA SER A 46 26.38 21.72 17.67
C SER A 46 26.21 23.20 18.03
N ARG A 47 25.83 23.52 19.27
CA ARG A 47 25.50 24.88 19.73
C ARG A 47 26.62 25.91 19.64
N SER A 48 27.89 25.47 19.66
CA SER A 48 29.07 26.37 19.63
C SER A 48 29.38 26.97 18.25
N ARG A 49 28.80 26.39 17.18
CA ARG A 49 29.09 26.74 15.77
C ARG A 49 28.01 27.65 15.14
N VAL A 50 27.00 28.09 15.90
CA VAL A 50 25.84 28.83 15.37
C VAL A 50 25.69 30.19 16.02
N GLY A 51 24.93 31.08 15.39
CA GLY A 51 24.66 32.44 15.90
C GLY A 51 23.95 32.47 17.27
N VAL A 52 23.97 33.62 17.92
CA VAL A 52 23.53 33.81 19.33
C VAL A 52 22.11 33.27 19.58
N ALA A 53 21.15 33.56 18.69
CA ALA A 53 19.78 33.12 18.83
C ALA A 53 19.65 31.59 18.80
N TRP A 54 20.33 30.94 17.84
CA TRP A 54 20.38 29.48 17.72
C TRP A 54 21.09 28.81 18.88
N ARG A 55 22.20 29.42 19.35
CA ARG A 55 22.95 28.92 20.51
C ARG A 55 22.09 28.90 21.77
N TYR A 56 21.26 29.94 21.98
CA TYR A 56 20.31 30.01 23.08
C TYR A 56 19.21 28.95 22.93
N GLY A 57 18.57 28.85 21.78
CA GLY A 57 17.53 27.86 21.51
C GLY A 57 18.00 26.42 21.68
N LEU A 58 19.15 26.05 21.09
CA LEU A 58 19.75 24.71 21.22
C LEU A 58 20.17 24.38 22.67
N ALA A 59 20.66 25.38 23.43
CA ALA A 59 20.98 25.20 24.84
C ALA A 59 19.72 24.89 25.68
N ASN A 60 18.61 25.51 25.35
CA ASN A 60 17.32 25.28 26.02
C ASN A 60 16.77 23.88 25.72
N VAL A 61 16.81 23.46 24.45
CA VAL A 61 16.45 22.09 24.03
C VAL A 61 17.27 21.04 24.77
N ALA A 62 18.59 21.24 24.88
CA ALA A 62 19.48 20.32 25.57
C ALA A 62 19.24 20.27 27.09
N ARG A 63 18.96 21.43 27.74
CA ARG A 63 18.67 21.52 29.17
C ARG A 63 17.41 20.79 29.56
N ARG A 64 16.37 20.82 28.69
CA ARG A 64 15.08 20.13 28.88
C ARG A 64 15.00 18.81 28.13
N GLY A 65 16.11 18.11 27.94
CA GLY A 65 16.28 16.99 27.00
C GLY A 65 15.22 15.91 27.04
N ARG A 66 14.67 15.54 28.23
CA ARG A 66 13.58 14.53 28.33
C ARG A 66 12.26 15.05 27.74
N ALA A 67 11.83 16.25 28.12
CA ALA A 67 10.60 16.85 27.62
C ALA A 67 10.71 17.12 26.10
N SER A 68 11.86 17.64 25.66
CA SER A 68 12.16 17.86 24.24
C SER A 68 12.10 16.56 23.43
N ALA A 69 12.64 15.45 23.95
CA ALA A 69 12.59 14.15 23.28
C ALA A 69 11.14 13.63 23.14
N VAL A 70 10.33 13.75 24.19
CA VAL A 70 8.90 13.35 24.12
C VAL A 70 8.16 14.18 23.06
N GLN A 71 8.41 15.49 23.00
CA GLN A 71 7.80 16.36 21.99
C GLN A 71 8.25 15.97 20.56
N VAL A 72 9.54 15.73 20.34
CA VAL A 72 10.07 15.29 19.04
C VAL A 72 9.42 13.98 18.60
N VAL A 73 9.26 13.03 19.52
CA VAL A 73 8.62 11.73 19.20
C VAL A 73 7.13 11.91 18.91
N ALA A 74 6.40 12.69 19.72
CA ALA A 74 4.96 12.91 19.52
C ALA A 74 4.66 13.58 18.17
N PHE A 75 5.38 14.66 17.82
CA PHE A 75 5.25 15.32 16.53
C PHE A 75 5.80 14.46 15.38
N GLY A 76 6.94 13.79 15.61
CA GLY A 76 7.57 12.90 14.63
C GLY A 76 6.64 11.77 14.22
N LEU A 77 6.02 11.07 15.18
CA LEU A 77 5.05 10.01 14.88
C LEU A 77 3.83 10.53 14.11
N GLY A 78 3.22 11.63 14.54
CA GLY A 78 2.08 12.22 13.84
C GLY A 78 2.42 12.56 12.39
N LEU A 79 3.56 13.19 12.16
CA LEU A 79 4.05 13.52 10.82
C LEU A 79 4.46 12.28 10.01
N THR A 80 5.07 11.26 10.63
CA THR A 80 5.44 9.99 9.96
C THR A 80 4.23 9.38 9.29
N VAL A 81 3.12 9.29 10.02
CA VAL A 81 1.92 8.66 9.48
C VAL A 81 1.26 9.50 8.40
N LEU A 82 1.24 10.84 8.54
CA LEU A 82 0.75 11.72 7.47
C LEU A 82 1.59 11.59 6.19
N LEU A 83 2.91 11.53 6.32
CA LEU A 83 3.82 11.34 5.18
C LEU A 83 3.65 9.96 4.57
N LEU A 84 3.60 8.89 5.38
CA LEU A 84 3.38 7.53 4.90
C LEU A 84 2.06 7.40 4.13
N LEU A 85 0.99 8.00 4.65
CA LEU A 85 -0.31 7.98 4.00
C LEU A 85 -0.28 8.74 2.66
N THR A 86 0.49 9.82 2.59
CA THR A 86 0.70 10.57 1.35
C THR A 86 1.46 9.72 0.31
N ILE A 87 2.53 9.01 0.72
CA ILE A 87 3.27 8.10 -0.15
C ILE A 87 2.35 7.00 -0.66
N VAL A 88 1.66 6.30 0.26
CA VAL A 88 0.76 5.20 -0.12
C VAL A 88 -0.29 5.68 -1.12
N ARG A 89 -0.83 6.88 -0.94
CA ARG A 89 -1.82 7.46 -1.85
C ARG A 89 -1.22 7.86 -3.20
N THR A 90 -0.04 8.47 -3.23
CA THR A 90 0.57 8.99 -4.47
C THR A 90 1.32 7.90 -5.22
N ASP A 91 2.20 7.19 -4.56
CA ASP A 91 3.15 6.28 -5.22
C ASP A 91 2.52 4.93 -5.55
N LEU A 92 1.66 4.38 -4.66
CA LEU A 92 0.95 3.14 -4.96
C LEU A 92 -0.02 3.33 -6.14
N LEU A 93 -0.74 4.45 -6.18
CA LEU A 93 -1.67 4.75 -7.29
C LEU A 93 -0.92 5.14 -8.57
N ALA A 94 0.24 5.80 -8.47
CA ALA A 94 1.09 6.12 -9.61
C ALA A 94 1.77 4.88 -10.16
N GLY A 95 2.40 4.07 -9.31
CA GLY A 95 3.05 2.82 -9.69
C GLY A 95 2.07 1.85 -10.36
N TRP A 96 0.86 1.76 -9.84
CA TRP A 96 -0.19 0.93 -10.46
C TRP A 96 -0.63 1.44 -11.84
N ARG A 97 -0.58 2.75 -12.07
CA ARG A 97 -0.86 3.34 -13.39
C ARG A 97 0.27 3.13 -14.39
N GLU A 98 1.51 3.15 -13.93
CA GLU A 98 2.68 2.93 -14.78
C GLU A 98 2.87 1.46 -15.15
N THR A 99 2.43 0.53 -14.29
CA THR A 99 2.50 -0.93 -14.53
C THR A 99 1.45 -1.37 -15.56
N ILE A 100 0.31 -0.67 -15.66
CA ILE A 100 -0.71 -0.96 -16.68
C ILE A 100 -0.27 -0.31 -17.99
N ALA A 101 0.09 -1.14 -18.98
CA ALA A 101 0.43 -0.66 -20.30
C ALA A 101 -0.71 0.19 -20.88
N SER A 102 -0.34 1.25 -21.62
CA SER A 102 -1.32 2.22 -22.19
C SER A 102 -2.32 1.57 -23.15
N ASP A 103 -1.99 0.41 -23.68
CA ASP A 103 -2.79 -0.42 -24.59
C ASP A 103 -3.44 -1.63 -23.90
N ALA A 104 -3.29 -1.76 -22.57
CA ALA A 104 -3.90 -2.86 -21.82
C ALA A 104 -5.43 -2.87 -22.01
N PRO A 105 -6.02 -4.07 -22.13
CA PRO A 105 -7.47 -4.22 -22.22
C PRO A 105 -8.18 -3.58 -21.03
N ASN A 106 -9.25 -2.84 -21.31
CA ASN A 106 -10.11 -2.23 -20.30
C ASN A 106 -11.53 -2.83 -20.24
N HIS A 107 -11.84 -3.71 -21.19
CA HIS A 107 -13.11 -4.42 -21.21
C HIS A 107 -12.89 -5.93 -21.37
N PHE A 108 -13.64 -6.70 -20.58
CA PHE A 108 -13.73 -8.15 -20.70
C PHE A 108 -15.13 -8.55 -21.16
N MET A 109 -15.19 -9.46 -22.11
CA MET A 109 -16.43 -10.12 -22.53
C MET A 109 -16.34 -11.57 -22.12
N ILE A 110 -17.35 -12.04 -21.39
CA ILE A 110 -17.45 -13.41 -20.91
C ILE A 110 -18.71 -14.06 -21.41
N ASN A 111 -18.73 -15.39 -21.42
CA ASN A 111 -19.88 -16.20 -21.84
C ASN A 111 -20.25 -16.04 -23.32
N ILE A 112 -19.26 -15.79 -24.18
CA ILE A 112 -19.45 -15.78 -25.64
C ILE A 112 -19.67 -17.24 -26.08
N GLN A 113 -20.78 -17.51 -26.78
CA GLN A 113 -21.05 -18.86 -27.27
C GLN A 113 -20.24 -19.16 -28.55
N PRO A 114 -19.93 -20.44 -28.82
CA PRO A 114 -19.16 -20.81 -30.01
C PRO A 114 -19.73 -20.30 -31.33
N ASP A 115 -21.04 -20.28 -31.47
CA ASP A 115 -21.79 -19.81 -32.65
C ASP A 115 -21.84 -18.28 -32.76
N GLU A 116 -21.59 -17.55 -31.66
CA GLU A 116 -21.56 -16.09 -31.64
C GLU A 116 -20.21 -15.49 -32.02
N ILE A 117 -19.12 -16.27 -32.01
CA ILE A 117 -17.76 -15.76 -32.29
C ILE A 117 -17.68 -15.06 -33.65
N GLY A 118 -18.30 -15.62 -34.67
CA GLY A 118 -18.29 -15.06 -36.04
C GLY A 118 -18.98 -13.69 -36.12
N SER A 119 -20.15 -13.56 -35.54
CA SER A 119 -20.93 -12.33 -35.52
C SER A 119 -20.30 -11.25 -34.63
N VAL A 120 -19.76 -11.63 -33.47
CA VAL A 120 -19.01 -10.73 -32.59
C VAL A 120 -17.77 -10.20 -33.28
N ALA A 121 -17.00 -11.08 -33.96
CA ALA A 121 -15.83 -10.66 -34.70
C ALA A 121 -16.17 -9.74 -35.88
N ALA A 122 -17.29 -9.95 -36.55
CA ALA A 122 -17.79 -9.08 -37.62
C ALA A 122 -18.17 -7.69 -37.04
N LEU A 123 -18.89 -7.65 -35.94
CA LEU A 123 -19.30 -6.41 -35.27
C LEU A 123 -18.12 -5.49 -34.95
N TYR A 124 -17.01 -6.06 -34.42
CA TYR A 124 -15.79 -5.28 -34.14
C TYR A 124 -15.08 -4.82 -35.41
N ARG A 125 -15.01 -5.70 -36.42
CA ARG A 125 -14.38 -5.35 -37.70
C ARG A 125 -15.13 -4.22 -38.40
N ASP A 126 -16.45 -4.27 -38.43
CA ASP A 126 -17.31 -3.27 -39.05
C ASP A 126 -17.21 -1.90 -38.35
N ALA A 127 -16.92 -1.93 -37.05
CA ALA A 127 -16.66 -0.73 -36.24
C ALA A 127 -15.21 -0.23 -36.33
N GLY A 128 -14.34 -0.84 -37.11
CA GLY A 128 -12.92 -0.48 -37.21
C GLY A 128 -12.11 -0.82 -35.97
N ILE A 129 -12.60 -1.69 -35.10
CA ILE A 129 -11.94 -2.10 -33.86
C ILE A 129 -11.19 -3.41 -34.09
N ARG A 130 -10.00 -3.54 -33.51
CA ARG A 130 -9.21 -4.78 -33.58
C ARG A 130 -10.03 -5.94 -33.00
N VAL A 131 -10.19 -7.00 -33.78
CA VAL A 131 -10.86 -8.21 -33.31
C VAL A 131 -10.04 -8.84 -32.17
N PRO A 132 -10.62 -9.06 -30.98
CA PRO A 132 -9.90 -9.67 -29.86
C PRO A 132 -9.64 -11.15 -30.09
N LYS A 133 -8.65 -11.71 -29.37
CA LYS A 133 -8.43 -13.16 -29.30
C LYS A 133 -9.52 -13.78 -28.41
N PHE A 134 -10.29 -14.71 -28.96
CA PHE A 134 -11.28 -15.47 -28.21
C PHE A 134 -10.59 -16.66 -27.55
N VAL A 135 -10.61 -16.71 -26.23
CA VAL A 135 -9.98 -17.75 -25.43
C VAL A 135 -11.05 -18.67 -24.87
N PRO A 136 -10.94 -19.99 -25.13
CA PRO A 136 -11.94 -20.94 -24.65
C PRO A 136 -11.90 -21.08 -23.14
N LEU A 137 -13.07 -21.30 -22.54
CA LEU A 137 -13.28 -21.52 -21.12
C LEU A 137 -14.23 -22.69 -20.92
N VAL A 138 -13.77 -23.68 -20.15
CA VAL A 138 -14.57 -24.84 -19.76
C VAL A 138 -14.62 -24.95 -18.25
N ARG A 139 -15.80 -25.03 -17.69
CA ARG A 139 -15.98 -25.26 -16.25
C ARG A 139 -15.74 -26.72 -15.91
N ALA A 140 -14.95 -26.95 -14.89
CA ALA A 140 -14.55 -28.28 -14.47
C ALA A 140 -14.38 -28.35 -12.95
N ARG A 141 -14.49 -29.55 -12.39
CA ARG A 141 -14.21 -29.81 -10.98
C ARG A 141 -13.10 -30.84 -10.87
N MET A 142 -12.08 -30.55 -10.07
CA MET A 142 -11.02 -31.50 -9.80
C MET A 142 -11.56 -32.67 -8.97
N VAL A 143 -11.28 -33.88 -9.39
CA VAL A 143 -11.73 -35.14 -8.75
C VAL A 143 -10.60 -35.79 -7.97
N SER A 144 -9.42 -35.90 -8.61
CA SER A 144 -8.27 -36.56 -8.00
C SER A 144 -6.94 -36.00 -8.50
N ILE A 145 -5.91 -36.18 -7.69
CA ILE A 145 -4.51 -35.90 -7.98
C ILE A 145 -3.73 -37.20 -7.79
N ASN A 146 -3.07 -37.69 -8.82
CA ASN A 146 -2.35 -38.97 -8.81
C ASN A 146 -3.22 -40.16 -8.37
N GLY A 147 -4.52 -40.12 -8.65
CA GLY A 147 -5.48 -41.15 -8.25
C GLY A 147 -6.00 -41.02 -6.83
N VAL A 148 -5.51 -40.08 -6.03
CA VAL A 148 -6.02 -39.79 -4.68
C VAL A 148 -7.12 -38.75 -4.80
N ALA A 149 -8.30 -39.02 -4.22
CA ALA A 149 -9.42 -38.08 -4.29
C ALA A 149 -9.07 -36.78 -3.57
N VAL A 150 -9.51 -35.64 -4.14
CA VAL A 150 -9.26 -34.28 -3.61
C VAL A 150 -9.64 -34.13 -2.13
N LYS A 151 -10.74 -34.77 -1.71
CA LYS A 151 -11.24 -34.74 -0.33
C LYS A 151 -10.35 -35.49 0.68
N ASP A 152 -9.54 -36.45 0.21
CA ASP A 152 -8.74 -37.34 1.04
C ASP A 152 -7.25 -36.92 1.03
N ARG A 153 -6.93 -35.78 0.41
CA ARG A 153 -5.57 -35.22 0.34
C ARG A 153 -5.39 -34.04 1.28
N GLU A 154 -4.23 -33.97 1.94
CA GLU A 154 -3.77 -32.79 2.67
C GLU A 154 -2.98 -31.88 1.73
N TYR A 155 -3.14 -30.56 1.90
CA TYR A 155 -2.48 -29.55 1.09
C TYR A 155 -1.50 -28.73 1.94
N PRO A 156 -0.35 -28.31 1.38
CA PRO A 156 0.65 -27.53 2.10
C PRO A 156 0.12 -26.21 2.66
N THR A 157 -0.83 -25.58 1.95
CA THR A 157 -1.42 -24.30 2.35
C THR A 157 -2.95 -24.30 2.19
N PRO A 158 -3.66 -23.39 2.90
CA PRO A 158 -5.09 -23.19 2.67
C PRO A 158 -5.43 -22.79 1.21
N GLY A 159 -4.48 -22.15 0.49
CA GLY A 159 -4.63 -21.80 -0.93
C GLY A 159 -4.72 -23.02 -1.83
N GLY A 160 -3.90 -24.04 -1.57
CA GLY A 160 -3.94 -25.31 -2.28
C GLY A 160 -5.25 -26.08 -2.05
N ASP A 161 -5.73 -26.11 -0.82
CA ASP A 161 -7.03 -26.71 -0.47
C ASP A 161 -8.18 -26.00 -1.22
N TRP A 162 -8.20 -24.69 -1.21
CA TRP A 162 -9.19 -23.87 -1.92
C TRP A 162 -9.15 -24.13 -3.45
N PHE A 163 -7.94 -24.16 -4.04
CA PHE A 163 -7.78 -24.42 -5.49
C PHE A 163 -8.34 -25.77 -5.88
N ALA A 164 -8.05 -26.82 -5.12
CA ALA A 164 -8.45 -28.17 -5.43
C ALA A 164 -9.97 -28.40 -5.28
N LYS A 165 -10.61 -27.75 -4.32
CA LYS A 165 -12.04 -27.98 -4.01
C LYS A 165 -13.02 -27.11 -4.78
N ARG A 166 -12.56 -25.97 -5.34
CA ARG A 166 -13.42 -25.08 -6.10
C ARG A 166 -13.76 -25.60 -7.50
N GLU A 167 -14.74 -25.01 -8.14
CA GLU A 167 -14.94 -25.15 -9.58
C GLU A 167 -13.83 -24.41 -10.31
N ALA A 168 -13.15 -25.08 -11.22
CA ALA A 168 -12.05 -24.54 -11.99
C ALA A 168 -12.52 -24.11 -13.39
N ASN A 169 -11.94 -23.04 -13.89
CA ASN A 169 -12.03 -22.67 -15.28
C ASN A 169 -10.76 -23.20 -15.99
N LEU A 170 -10.96 -24.13 -16.91
CA LEU A 170 -9.91 -24.68 -17.75
C LEU A 170 -9.93 -24.00 -19.12
N SER A 171 -8.76 -23.88 -19.72
CA SER A 171 -8.60 -23.39 -21.08
C SER A 171 -7.64 -24.27 -21.82
N TRP A 172 -7.56 -24.15 -23.16
CA TRP A 172 -6.54 -24.77 -23.96
C TRP A 172 -6.02 -23.82 -25.03
N THR A 173 -4.75 -23.94 -25.34
CA THR A 173 -4.12 -23.17 -26.42
C THR A 173 -2.89 -23.90 -26.96
N ALA A 174 -2.57 -23.67 -28.23
CA ALA A 174 -1.36 -24.15 -28.85
C ALA A 174 -0.15 -23.27 -28.52
N GLU A 175 -0.38 -21.95 -28.39
CA GLU A 175 0.66 -20.95 -28.16
C GLU A 175 0.74 -20.57 -26.70
N LEU A 176 1.96 -20.34 -26.20
CA LEU A 176 2.17 -19.75 -24.88
C LEU A 176 1.64 -18.31 -24.91
N PRO A 177 0.73 -17.92 -24.00
CA PRO A 177 0.28 -16.53 -23.93
C PRO A 177 1.45 -15.58 -23.61
N ASP A 178 1.48 -14.40 -24.23
CA ASP A 178 2.54 -13.39 -24.06
C ASP A 178 2.73 -12.94 -22.60
N SER A 179 1.67 -13.02 -21.81
CA SER A 179 1.68 -12.70 -20.37
C SER A 179 2.22 -13.82 -19.48
N ASN A 180 2.76 -14.91 -20.06
CA ASN A 180 3.21 -16.08 -19.32
C ASN A 180 4.68 -16.40 -19.63
N GLU A 181 5.39 -16.84 -18.59
CA GLU A 181 6.78 -17.30 -18.65
C GLU A 181 6.89 -18.72 -18.10
N ILE A 182 7.59 -19.62 -18.79
CA ILE A 182 7.84 -20.98 -18.30
C ILE A 182 8.94 -20.93 -17.24
N VAL A 183 8.60 -21.36 -16.03
CA VAL A 183 9.52 -21.46 -14.90
C VAL A 183 10.18 -22.83 -14.81
N ALA A 184 9.42 -23.89 -15.14
CA ALA A 184 9.92 -25.26 -15.13
C ALA A 184 9.18 -26.12 -16.16
N GLY A 185 9.85 -27.14 -16.71
CA GLY A 185 9.31 -27.99 -17.75
C GLY A 185 9.33 -27.36 -19.14
N GLU A 186 8.52 -27.88 -20.05
CA GLU A 186 8.47 -27.42 -21.43
C GLU A 186 7.02 -27.19 -21.88
N TRP A 187 6.84 -26.20 -22.77
CA TRP A 187 5.58 -26.00 -23.45
C TRP A 187 5.45 -27.03 -24.61
N TRP A 188 4.24 -27.42 -24.90
CA TRP A 188 3.96 -28.37 -25.98
C TRP A 188 4.11 -27.71 -27.37
N PRO A 189 4.44 -28.52 -28.42
CA PRO A 189 4.43 -28.05 -29.81
C PRO A 189 3.02 -27.61 -30.26
N ALA A 190 2.95 -26.65 -31.19
CA ALA A 190 1.69 -26.13 -31.70
C ALA A 190 0.77 -27.18 -32.32
N ASP A 191 1.35 -28.22 -32.91
CA ASP A 191 0.67 -29.35 -33.56
C ASP A 191 0.52 -30.58 -32.66
N TYR A 192 0.67 -30.41 -31.33
CA TYR A 192 0.60 -31.52 -30.37
C TYR A 192 -0.73 -32.27 -30.43
N LYS A 193 -0.66 -33.58 -30.58
CA LYS A 193 -1.80 -34.52 -30.65
C LYS A 193 -1.69 -35.69 -29.66
N GLY A 194 -0.78 -35.60 -28.72
CA GLY A 194 -0.57 -36.61 -27.68
C GLY A 194 -1.63 -36.61 -26.58
N PRO A 195 -1.39 -37.37 -25.50
CA PRO A 195 -2.24 -37.39 -24.33
C PRO A 195 -2.37 -35.97 -23.71
N PRO A 196 -3.50 -35.64 -23.04
CA PRO A 196 -3.69 -34.33 -22.47
C PRO A 196 -2.56 -33.89 -21.55
N LEU A 197 -1.95 -32.75 -21.84
CA LEU A 197 -0.94 -32.08 -21.03
C LEU A 197 -1.53 -30.83 -20.37
N ALA A 198 -0.99 -30.47 -19.23
CA ALA A 198 -1.37 -29.28 -18.49
C ALA A 198 -0.15 -28.41 -18.15
N SER A 199 -0.31 -27.13 -18.21
CA SER A 199 0.60 -26.15 -17.64
C SER A 199 -0.09 -25.46 -16.47
N ILE A 200 0.55 -25.45 -15.31
CA ILE A 200 0.00 -24.91 -14.07
C ILE A 200 0.73 -23.61 -13.68
N GLU A 201 0.02 -22.71 -13.04
CA GLU A 201 0.59 -21.48 -12.48
C GLU A 201 1.48 -21.81 -11.27
N GLU A 202 2.58 -21.06 -11.10
CA GLU A 202 3.66 -21.30 -10.13
C GLU A 202 3.18 -21.30 -8.68
N ASP A 203 2.40 -20.27 -8.27
CA ASP A 203 1.92 -20.16 -6.88
C ASP A 203 0.91 -21.27 -6.55
N VAL A 204 0.04 -21.60 -7.51
CA VAL A 204 -0.92 -22.70 -7.36
C VAL A 204 -0.20 -24.04 -7.27
N ALA A 205 0.83 -24.25 -8.08
CA ALA A 205 1.64 -25.47 -8.00
C ALA A 205 2.30 -25.62 -6.63
N ARG A 206 2.94 -24.56 -6.16
CA ARG A 206 3.59 -24.50 -4.83
C ARG A 206 2.58 -24.73 -3.70
N ASP A 207 1.47 -24.02 -3.70
CA ASP A 207 0.46 -24.05 -2.65
C ASP A 207 -0.28 -25.41 -2.58
N SER A 208 -0.42 -26.07 -3.71
CA SER A 208 -1.06 -27.39 -3.82
C SER A 208 -0.07 -28.55 -3.68
N GLY A 209 1.25 -28.28 -3.64
CA GLY A 209 2.30 -29.31 -3.62
C GLY A 209 2.30 -30.15 -4.89
N LEU A 210 2.09 -29.50 -6.06
CA LEU A 210 2.06 -30.14 -7.38
C LEU A 210 3.39 -29.93 -8.09
N THR A 211 3.80 -30.98 -8.82
CA THR A 211 5.06 -31.00 -9.57
C THR A 211 4.84 -31.48 -11.00
N ILE A 212 5.86 -31.30 -11.86
CA ILE A 212 5.87 -31.83 -13.21
C ILE A 212 5.75 -33.35 -13.15
N GLY A 213 4.88 -33.91 -14.00
CA GLY A 213 4.58 -35.34 -14.03
C GLY A 213 3.36 -35.75 -13.22
N ASP A 214 2.87 -34.93 -12.32
CA ASP A 214 1.64 -35.23 -11.59
C ASP A 214 0.43 -35.28 -12.53
N ARG A 215 -0.49 -36.18 -12.22
CA ARG A 215 -1.72 -36.40 -12.98
C ARG A 215 -2.91 -35.78 -12.27
N LEU A 216 -3.59 -34.89 -12.96
CA LEU A 216 -4.80 -34.23 -12.50
C LEU A 216 -6.01 -34.82 -13.22
N THR A 217 -7.03 -35.25 -12.50
CA THR A 217 -8.30 -35.69 -13.10
C THR A 217 -9.38 -34.67 -12.77
N TYR A 218 -10.00 -34.17 -13.82
CA TYR A 218 -11.12 -33.23 -13.75
C TYR A 218 -12.39 -33.84 -14.32
N GLN A 219 -13.51 -33.55 -13.69
CA GLN A 219 -14.84 -33.84 -14.23
C GLN A 219 -15.32 -32.62 -15.02
N VAL A 220 -15.65 -32.84 -16.30
CA VAL A 220 -16.17 -31.84 -17.23
C VAL A 220 -17.47 -32.36 -17.83
N ALA A 221 -18.58 -31.70 -17.58
CA ALA A 221 -19.92 -32.09 -18.09
C ALA A 221 -20.21 -33.61 -17.93
N GLY A 222 -19.86 -34.17 -16.77
CA GLY A 222 -20.08 -35.58 -16.47
C GLY A 222 -19.03 -36.56 -16.97
N ARG A 223 -18.00 -36.11 -17.73
CA ARG A 223 -16.87 -36.92 -18.20
C ARG A 223 -15.59 -36.62 -17.44
N GLU A 224 -14.80 -37.61 -17.16
CA GLU A 224 -13.48 -37.44 -16.57
C GLU A 224 -12.41 -37.23 -17.63
N VAL A 225 -11.59 -36.23 -17.42
CA VAL A 225 -10.42 -35.91 -18.25
C VAL A 225 -9.20 -35.94 -17.35
N THR A 226 -8.26 -36.79 -17.65
CA THR A 226 -6.97 -36.88 -16.94
C THR A 226 -5.88 -36.24 -17.78
N MET A 227 -5.09 -35.35 -17.17
CA MET A 227 -4.01 -34.63 -17.80
C MET A 227 -2.74 -34.73 -16.95
N THR A 228 -1.57 -34.64 -17.59
CA THR A 228 -0.28 -34.66 -16.88
C THR A 228 0.33 -33.27 -16.89
N ILE A 229 0.84 -32.78 -15.74
CA ILE A 229 1.54 -31.52 -15.65
C ILE A 229 2.87 -31.61 -16.44
N ALA A 230 2.97 -30.84 -17.53
CA ALA A 230 4.15 -30.78 -18.38
C ALA A 230 5.04 -29.58 -18.05
N SER A 231 4.44 -28.50 -17.58
CA SER A 231 5.18 -27.30 -17.22
C SER A 231 4.53 -26.50 -16.08
N ILE A 232 5.35 -25.70 -15.44
CA ILE A 232 4.96 -24.70 -14.46
C ILE A 232 5.27 -23.34 -15.05
N ARG A 233 4.33 -22.39 -15.00
CA ARG A 233 4.48 -21.07 -15.57
C ARG A 233 4.17 -19.98 -14.56
N ARG A 234 4.82 -18.83 -14.72
CA ARG A 234 4.49 -17.59 -14.04
C ARG A 234 3.58 -16.76 -14.94
N ILE A 235 2.53 -16.21 -14.34
CA ILE A 235 1.54 -15.36 -15.03
C ILE A 235 1.74 -13.92 -14.62
N ASN A 236 1.85 -13.01 -15.59
CA ASN A 236 1.75 -11.58 -15.32
C ASN A 236 0.27 -11.17 -15.40
N TRP A 237 -0.36 -11.06 -14.22
CA TRP A 237 -1.77 -10.66 -14.09
C TRP A 237 -2.01 -9.18 -14.38
N ASP A 238 -0.97 -8.32 -14.31
CA ASP A 238 -1.08 -6.87 -14.49
C ASP A 238 -1.36 -6.46 -15.95
N LEU A 239 -1.19 -7.37 -16.89
CA LEU A 239 -1.49 -7.13 -18.30
C LEU A 239 -2.99 -7.21 -18.63
N PHE A 240 -3.85 -7.56 -17.69
CA PHE A 240 -5.30 -7.67 -17.86
C PHE A 240 -5.72 -8.48 -19.10
N GLN A 241 -4.98 -9.53 -19.42
CA GLN A 241 -5.31 -10.47 -20.46
C GLN A 241 -6.02 -11.69 -19.87
N PRO A 242 -6.92 -12.38 -20.63
CA PRO A 242 -7.53 -13.62 -20.18
C PRO A 242 -6.47 -14.66 -19.84
N ASN A 243 -6.41 -15.08 -18.59
CA ASN A 243 -5.47 -16.08 -18.11
C ASN A 243 -6.16 -17.06 -17.17
N PHE A 244 -5.55 -18.25 -17.02
CA PHE A 244 -6.12 -19.34 -16.24
C PHE A 244 -5.02 -19.99 -15.42
N PHE A 245 -5.34 -20.44 -14.21
CA PHE A 245 -4.39 -21.16 -13.38
C PHE A 245 -3.92 -22.47 -14.00
N LEU A 246 -4.78 -23.09 -14.84
CA LEU A 246 -4.47 -24.31 -15.58
C LEU A 246 -4.82 -24.12 -17.05
N VAL A 247 -3.86 -24.33 -17.93
CA VAL A 247 -4.01 -24.32 -19.39
C VAL A 247 -3.62 -25.67 -19.93
N LEU A 248 -4.37 -26.17 -20.90
CA LEU A 248 -4.20 -27.52 -21.48
C LEU A 248 -3.68 -27.46 -22.89
N SER A 249 -3.08 -28.56 -23.31
CA SER A 249 -2.67 -28.78 -24.70
C SER A 249 -3.87 -28.83 -25.67
N PRO A 250 -3.67 -28.51 -26.95
CA PRO A 250 -4.71 -28.59 -27.96
C PRO A 250 -5.39 -29.95 -27.97
N GLY A 251 -6.71 -29.98 -28.16
CA GLY A 251 -7.48 -31.22 -28.20
C GLY A 251 -7.82 -31.90 -26.89
N ALA A 252 -7.22 -31.47 -25.76
CA ALA A 252 -7.46 -32.05 -24.45
C ALA A 252 -8.93 -31.97 -24.01
N LEU A 253 -9.66 -30.94 -24.42
CA LEU A 253 -11.09 -30.73 -24.13
C LEU A 253 -11.97 -30.77 -25.39
N ALA A 254 -11.53 -31.50 -26.41
CA ALA A 254 -12.29 -31.63 -27.67
C ALA A 254 -13.69 -32.23 -27.41
N GLY A 255 -14.71 -31.59 -27.98
CA GLY A 255 -16.12 -32.03 -27.81
C GLY A 255 -16.73 -31.77 -26.43
N MET A 256 -16.06 -31.00 -25.54
CA MET A 256 -16.63 -30.53 -24.29
C MET A 256 -17.37 -29.19 -24.51
N PRO A 257 -18.42 -28.92 -23.74
CA PRO A 257 -19.11 -27.62 -23.81
C PRO A 257 -18.16 -26.52 -23.35
N ALA A 258 -17.93 -25.56 -24.22
CA ALA A 258 -17.06 -24.43 -23.96
C ALA A 258 -17.78 -23.10 -24.21
N THR A 259 -17.50 -22.11 -23.42
CA THR A 259 -17.76 -20.69 -23.74
C THR A 259 -16.44 -19.98 -24.01
N TYR A 260 -16.50 -18.76 -24.48
CA TYR A 260 -15.28 -18.00 -24.77
C TYR A 260 -15.25 -16.71 -23.98
N ILE A 261 -14.05 -16.30 -23.65
CA ILE A 261 -13.72 -15.01 -23.04
C ILE A 261 -12.83 -14.24 -23.99
N ALA A 262 -13.02 -12.93 -24.05
CA ALA A 262 -12.16 -12.05 -24.81
C ALA A 262 -11.92 -10.78 -24.02
N SER A 263 -10.77 -10.15 -24.22
CA SER A 263 -10.49 -8.82 -23.69
C SER A 263 -10.00 -7.91 -24.80
N LEU A 264 -10.36 -6.65 -24.71
CA LEU A 264 -9.88 -5.63 -25.65
C LEU A 264 -9.91 -4.25 -24.99
N ARG A 265 -9.15 -3.34 -25.57
CA ARG A 265 -9.23 -1.93 -25.24
C ARG A 265 -10.29 -1.27 -26.12
N ILE A 266 -11.21 -0.53 -25.47
CA ILE A 266 -12.27 0.26 -26.13
C ILE A 266 -12.11 1.69 -25.65
N GLU A 267 -11.96 2.62 -26.59
CA GLU A 267 -11.94 4.05 -26.31
C GLU A 267 -13.36 4.59 -26.12
N ASP A 268 -13.50 5.77 -25.52
CA ASP A 268 -14.81 6.34 -25.18
C ASP A 268 -15.74 6.55 -26.37
N ASP A 269 -15.19 6.90 -27.52
CA ASP A 269 -15.92 7.07 -28.80
C ASP A 269 -16.39 5.74 -29.41
N GLN A 270 -15.78 4.64 -29.03
CA GLN A 270 -16.09 3.27 -29.47
C GLN A 270 -17.14 2.56 -28.60
N LYS A 271 -17.45 3.08 -27.41
CA LYS A 271 -18.42 2.48 -26.46
C LYS A 271 -19.81 2.13 -27.05
N PRO A 272 -20.34 2.86 -28.05
CA PRO A 272 -21.61 2.47 -28.69
C PRO A 272 -21.61 1.04 -29.23
N VAL A 273 -20.43 0.49 -29.61
CA VAL A 273 -20.30 -0.91 -30.06
C VAL A 273 -20.66 -1.90 -28.96
N LEU A 274 -20.31 -1.62 -27.71
CA LEU A 274 -20.66 -2.49 -26.58
C LEU A 274 -22.18 -2.54 -26.34
N VAL A 275 -22.87 -1.39 -26.53
CA VAL A 275 -24.34 -1.33 -26.42
C VAL A 275 -24.97 -2.19 -27.53
N LYS A 276 -24.44 -2.13 -28.75
CA LYS A 276 -24.90 -2.96 -29.85
C LYS A 276 -24.60 -4.43 -29.60
N LEU A 277 -23.39 -4.76 -29.10
CA LEU A 277 -22.99 -6.13 -28.75
C LEU A 277 -24.00 -6.76 -27.76
N VAL A 278 -24.27 -6.10 -26.62
CA VAL A 278 -25.16 -6.64 -25.59
C VAL A 278 -26.61 -6.76 -26.09
N ARG A 279 -27.03 -5.88 -27.00
CA ARG A 279 -28.37 -5.95 -27.61
C ARG A 279 -28.51 -7.11 -28.58
N GLU A 280 -27.51 -7.38 -29.40
CA GLU A 280 -27.51 -8.45 -30.41
C GLU A 280 -27.15 -9.79 -29.79
N HIS A 281 -26.35 -9.82 -28.73
CA HIS A 281 -25.85 -11.00 -28.01
C HIS A 281 -26.11 -10.90 -26.51
N PRO A 282 -27.35 -11.11 -26.02
CA PRO A 282 -27.71 -10.98 -24.61
C PRO A 282 -27.03 -12.00 -23.68
N SER A 283 -26.47 -13.10 -24.25
CA SER A 283 -25.66 -14.10 -23.55
C SER A 283 -24.36 -13.55 -23.03
N ILE A 284 -23.80 -12.53 -23.72
CA ILE A 284 -22.48 -11.97 -23.44
C ILE A 284 -22.56 -10.95 -22.32
N SER A 285 -21.77 -11.16 -21.28
CA SER A 285 -21.59 -10.18 -20.22
C SER A 285 -20.32 -9.36 -20.48
N VAL A 286 -20.46 -8.03 -20.47
CA VAL A 286 -19.35 -7.10 -20.63
C VAL A 286 -18.98 -6.55 -19.26
N ILE A 287 -17.70 -6.67 -18.89
CA ILE A 287 -17.11 -6.16 -17.66
C ILE A 287 -16.22 -4.98 -18.03
N ASP A 288 -16.58 -3.80 -17.55
CA ASP A 288 -15.80 -2.56 -17.69
C ASP A 288 -14.83 -2.43 -16.51
N LEU A 289 -13.56 -2.68 -16.77
CA LEU A 289 -12.50 -2.59 -15.76
C LEU A 289 -12.25 -1.13 -15.32
N ASP A 290 -12.37 -0.17 -16.23
CA ASP A 290 -12.14 1.24 -15.88
C ASP A 290 -13.15 1.70 -14.82
N THR A 291 -14.42 1.29 -14.96
CA THR A 291 -15.46 1.56 -13.96
C THR A 291 -15.17 0.88 -12.62
N ILE A 292 -14.76 -0.39 -12.63
CA ILE A 292 -14.40 -1.12 -11.40
C ILE A 292 -13.21 -0.48 -10.72
N LEU A 293 -12.14 -0.17 -11.47
CA LEU A 293 -10.95 0.46 -10.94
C LEU A 293 -11.22 1.87 -10.40
N ALA A 294 -12.10 2.65 -11.07
CA ALA A 294 -12.54 3.95 -10.57
C ALA A 294 -13.30 3.82 -9.24
N GLN A 295 -14.16 2.80 -9.10
CA GLN A 295 -14.89 2.54 -7.86
C GLN A 295 -13.94 2.15 -6.73
N VAL A 296 -12.97 1.27 -6.98
CA VAL A 296 -11.94 0.87 -6.00
C VAL A 296 -11.12 2.08 -5.56
N ARG A 297 -10.67 2.94 -6.51
CA ARG A 297 -9.98 4.21 -6.20
C ARG A 297 -10.83 5.10 -5.30
N GLY A 298 -12.12 5.24 -5.61
CA GLY A 298 -13.03 6.04 -4.78
C GLY A 298 -13.16 5.52 -3.34
N ILE A 299 -13.11 4.20 -3.13
CA ILE A 299 -13.10 3.58 -1.80
C ILE A 299 -11.79 3.89 -1.08
N ILE A 300 -10.65 3.73 -1.76
CA ILE A 300 -9.32 4.03 -1.22
C ILE A 300 -9.20 5.50 -0.84
N ASP A 301 -9.68 6.42 -1.68
CA ASP A 301 -9.66 7.86 -1.39
C ASP A 301 -10.49 8.21 -0.15
N LYS A 302 -11.69 7.64 -0.02
CA LYS A 302 -12.55 7.84 1.17
C LYS A 302 -11.91 7.27 2.44
N ALA A 303 -11.36 6.05 2.37
CA ALA A 303 -10.64 5.44 3.48
C ALA A 303 -9.42 6.28 3.89
N SER A 304 -8.63 6.75 2.92
CA SER A 304 -7.48 7.62 3.15
C SER A 304 -7.87 8.93 3.83
N LEU A 305 -8.97 9.55 3.40
CA LEU A 305 -9.49 10.78 4.04
C LEU A 305 -9.88 10.53 5.50
N ALA A 306 -10.56 9.42 5.80
CA ALA A 306 -10.94 9.06 7.16
C ALA A 306 -9.70 8.85 8.05
N VAL A 307 -8.70 8.15 7.56
CA VAL A 307 -7.43 7.92 8.26
C VAL A 307 -6.69 9.25 8.47
N GLN A 308 -6.61 10.12 7.44
CA GLN A 308 -6.03 11.46 7.58
C GLN A 308 -6.71 12.28 8.67
N ALA A 309 -8.05 12.24 8.76
CA ALA A 309 -8.79 12.94 9.81
C ALA A 309 -8.38 12.46 11.21
N VAL A 310 -8.25 11.14 11.44
CA VAL A 310 -7.79 10.57 12.71
C VAL A 310 -6.38 11.07 13.06
N PHE A 311 -5.47 11.10 12.08
CA PHE A 311 -4.10 11.58 12.33
C PHE A 311 -4.01 13.08 12.51
N MET A 312 -4.90 13.87 11.92
CA MET A 312 -5.03 15.30 12.23
C MET A 312 -5.41 15.52 13.72
N PHE A 313 -6.28 14.68 14.28
CA PHE A 313 -6.56 14.71 15.72
C PHE A 313 -5.32 14.37 16.56
N THR A 314 -4.52 13.39 16.14
CA THR A 314 -3.26 13.03 16.81
C THR A 314 -2.27 14.20 16.78
N LEU A 315 -2.15 14.87 15.65
CA LEU A 315 -1.32 16.06 15.50
C LEU A 315 -1.83 17.22 16.39
N ALA A 316 -3.15 17.45 16.40
CA ALA A 316 -3.78 18.44 17.27
C ALA A 316 -3.56 18.13 18.75
N ALA A 317 -3.64 16.86 19.16
CA ALA A 317 -3.30 16.42 20.52
C ALA A 317 -1.82 16.71 20.84
N GLY A 318 -0.90 16.45 19.91
CA GLY A 318 0.53 16.83 20.06
C GLY A 318 0.72 18.32 20.24
N VAL A 319 0.01 19.16 19.48
CA VAL A 319 -0.01 20.62 19.65
C VAL A 319 -0.53 21.01 21.03
N ALA A 320 -1.62 20.40 21.49
CA ALA A 320 -2.19 20.66 22.82
C ALA A 320 -1.21 20.30 23.95
N VAL A 321 -0.50 19.17 23.84
CA VAL A 321 0.55 18.75 24.78
C VAL A 321 1.70 19.78 24.80
N LEU A 322 2.16 20.25 23.62
CA LEU A 322 3.16 21.30 23.53
C LEU A 322 2.67 22.58 24.21
N PHE A 323 1.45 22.99 23.93
CA PHE A 323 0.83 24.19 24.57
C PHE A 323 0.80 24.06 26.07
N ALA A 324 0.33 22.92 26.62
CA ALA A 324 0.31 22.65 28.04
C ALA A 324 1.72 22.66 28.65
N ALA A 325 2.71 22.07 28.01
CA ALA A 325 4.12 22.07 28.44
C ALA A 325 4.72 23.50 28.48
N VAL A 326 4.40 24.33 27.50
CA VAL A 326 4.84 25.74 27.49
C VAL A 326 4.13 26.54 28.59
N GLN A 327 2.82 26.34 28.79
CA GLN A 327 2.05 27.00 29.83
C GLN A 327 2.51 26.63 31.25
N SER A 328 2.85 25.37 31.50
CA SER A 328 3.37 24.92 32.79
C SER A 328 4.72 25.57 33.18
N THR A 329 5.44 26.11 32.21
CA THR A 329 6.73 26.77 32.41
C THR A 329 6.70 28.26 32.05
N ILE A 330 5.50 28.83 31.92
CA ILE A 330 5.33 30.20 31.40
C ILE A 330 5.96 31.26 32.30
N ASP A 331 5.87 31.09 33.59
CA ASP A 331 6.42 32.07 34.56
C ASP A 331 7.96 31.99 34.56
N GLU A 332 8.55 30.83 34.51
CA GLU A 332 9.99 30.64 34.32
C GLU A 332 10.47 31.32 33.03
N ARG A 333 9.76 31.08 31.90
CA ARG A 333 10.05 31.71 30.61
C ARG A 333 9.89 33.22 30.63
N ARG A 334 8.85 33.74 31.32
CA ARG A 334 8.65 35.18 31.51
C ARG A 334 9.81 35.81 32.25
N PHE A 335 10.27 35.16 33.33
CA PHE A 335 11.40 35.62 34.13
C PHE A 335 12.71 35.60 33.31
N GLU A 336 13.02 34.51 32.61
CA GLU A 336 14.19 34.41 31.71
C GLU A 336 14.17 35.51 30.63
N CYS A 337 13.01 35.70 29.95
CA CYS A 337 12.86 36.74 28.94
C CYS A 337 13.00 38.15 29.51
N ALA A 338 12.44 38.41 30.70
CA ALA A 338 12.54 39.71 31.39
C ALA A 338 13.98 40.01 31.78
N MET A 339 14.72 39.05 32.34
CA MET A 339 16.11 39.17 32.71
C MET A 339 17.00 39.47 31.50
N LEU A 340 16.84 38.72 30.37
CA LEU A 340 17.58 38.98 29.14
C LEU A 340 17.33 40.41 28.61
N ARG A 341 16.07 40.87 28.68
CA ARG A 341 15.72 42.25 28.26
C ARG A 341 16.25 43.30 29.20
N ALA A 342 16.29 43.04 30.49
CA ALA A 342 16.92 43.94 31.49
C ALA A 342 18.43 44.07 31.25
N LEU A 343 19.09 42.99 30.77
CA LEU A 343 20.51 42.99 30.35
C LEU A 343 20.75 43.61 28.96
N GLY A 344 19.70 44.22 28.33
CA GLY A 344 19.82 44.94 27.07
C GLY A 344 19.48 44.13 25.80
N ALA A 345 18.97 42.91 25.92
CA ALA A 345 18.57 42.15 24.77
C ALA A 345 17.32 42.73 24.09
N ARG A 346 17.36 42.93 22.77
CA ARG A 346 16.22 43.40 22.00
C ARG A 346 15.12 42.34 21.97
N LYS A 347 13.83 42.76 21.99
CA LYS A 347 12.68 41.87 21.87
C LYS A 347 12.78 40.87 20.67
N ARG A 348 13.32 41.34 19.54
CA ARG A 348 13.56 40.51 18.34
C ARG A 348 14.58 39.41 18.61
N THR A 349 15.63 39.67 19.39
CA THR A 349 16.66 38.67 19.73
C THR A 349 16.10 37.58 20.63
N VAL A 350 15.29 37.95 21.62
CA VAL A 350 14.62 37.00 22.52
C VAL A 350 13.63 36.14 21.74
N LEU A 351 12.80 36.75 20.89
CA LEU A 351 11.87 36.05 20.00
C LEU A 351 12.62 35.07 19.08
N ALA A 352 13.69 35.51 18.43
CA ALA A 352 14.51 34.68 17.58
C ALA A 352 15.12 33.47 18.33
N GLY A 353 15.51 33.64 19.59
CA GLY A 353 15.99 32.52 20.42
C GLY A 353 14.91 31.49 20.74
N VAL A 354 13.69 31.93 21.07
CA VAL A 354 12.55 31.04 21.31
C VAL A 354 12.11 30.36 20.05
N MET A 355 12.09 31.07 18.91
CA MET A 355 11.76 30.46 17.62
C MET A 355 12.83 29.46 17.17
N ALA A 356 14.12 29.71 17.47
CA ALA A 356 15.19 28.75 17.19
C ALA A 356 15.03 27.45 18.01
N GLU A 357 14.55 27.55 19.27
CA GLU A 357 14.21 26.37 20.08
C GLU A 357 13.12 25.51 19.38
N PHE A 358 12.01 26.13 18.98
CA PHE A 358 10.92 25.41 18.31
C PHE A 358 11.30 24.92 16.92
N ALA A 359 12.09 25.69 16.15
CA ALA A 359 12.60 25.26 14.86
C ALA A 359 13.53 24.04 14.99
N ALA A 360 14.35 23.99 16.04
CA ALA A 360 15.21 22.85 16.31
C ALA A 360 14.38 21.59 16.66
N LEU A 361 13.35 21.73 17.50
CA LEU A 361 12.43 20.62 17.81
C LEU A 361 11.65 20.17 16.56
N GLY A 362 11.17 21.11 15.74
CA GLY A 362 10.47 20.82 14.49
C GLY A 362 11.37 20.14 13.47
N LEU A 363 12.63 20.58 13.35
CA LEU A 363 13.62 19.94 12.51
C LEU A 363 13.87 18.48 12.94
N ALA A 364 14.06 18.24 14.24
CA ALA A 364 14.28 16.89 14.76
C ALA A 364 13.05 16.00 14.54
N ALA A 365 11.84 16.53 14.75
CA ALA A 365 10.59 15.82 14.48
C ALA A 365 10.40 15.53 12.99
N GLY A 366 10.74 16.49 12.12
CA GLY A 366 10.69 16.34 10.66
C GLY A 366 11.67 15.29 10.12
N VAL A 367 12.91 15.26 10.64
CA VAL A 367 13.90 14.21 10.30
C VAL A 367 13.40 12.84 10.75
N LEU A 368 12.88 12.73 11.98
CA LEU A 368 12.33 11.49 12.51
C LEU A 368 11.14 11.00 11.66
N ALA A 369 10.28 11.95 11.27
CA ALA A 369 9.11 11.65 10.45
C ALA A 369 9.49 11.18 9.04
N ALA A 370 10.39 11.90 8.36
CA ALA A 370 10.84 11.53 7.02
C ALA A 370 11.57 10.19 7.01
N ALA A 371 12.47 9.95 7.97
CA ALA A 371 13.15 8.68 8.11
C ALA A 371 12.17 7.52 8.41
N GLY A 372 11.26 7.72 9.35
CA GLY A 372 10.24 6.73 9.71
C GLY A 372 9.32 6.39 8.52
N ALA A 373 8.84 7.42 7.82
CA ALA A 373 7.99 7.23 6.63
C ALA A 373 8.75 6.51 5.50
N SER A 374 10.01 6.88 5.23
CA SER A 374 10.85 6.22 4.22
C SER A 374 11.08 4.74 4.53
N ILE A 375 11.40 4.40 5.79
CA ILE A 375 11.62 3.01 6.21
C ILE A 375 10.33 2.20 6.07
N LEU A 376 9.20 2.72 6.56
CA LEU A 376 7.92 2.04 6.47
C LEU A 376 7.47 1.87 5.02
N ALA A 377 7.63 2.92 4.19
CA ALA A 377 7.32 2.85 2.77
C ALA A 377 8.17 1.80 2.05
N ALA A 378 9.48 1.73 2.33
CA ALA A 378 10.36 0.71 1.77
C ALA A 378 9.94 -0.71 2.16
N VAL A 379 9.58 -0.93 3.43
CA VAL A 379 9.10 -2.25 3.90
C VAL A 379 7.79 -2.62 3.21
N VAL A 380 6.86 -1.69 3.11
CA VAL A 380 5.56 -1.92 2.44
C VAL A 380 5.76 -2.19 0.95
N ALA A 381 6.55 -1.37 0.24
CA ALA A 381 6.81 -1.55 -1.18
C ALA A 381 7.44 -2.91 -1.49
N VAL A 382 8.52 -3.28 -0.78
CA VAL A 382 9.28 -4.49 -1.08
C VAL A 382 8.61 -5.76 -0.55
N ARG A 383 7.95 -5.72 0.62
CA ARG A 383 7.41 -6.93 1.26
C ARG A 383 5.95 -7.24 0.94
N LEU A 384 5.14 -6.22 0.61
CA LEU A 384 3.72 -6.40 0.31
C LEU A 384 3.41 -6.33 -1.18
N PHE A 385 4.19 -5.50 -1.93
CA PHE A 385 3.87 -5.21 -3.32
C PHE A 385 4.96 -5.63 -4.31
N ASP A 386 6.08 -6.19 -3.85
CA ASP A 386 7.25 -6.58 -4.67
C ASP A 386 7.74 -5.45 -5.61
N LEU A 387 7.52 -4.19 -5.21
CA LEU A 387 7.93 -3.01 -5.97
C LEU A 387 9.29 -2.50 -5.50
N PRO A 388 10.17 -2.04 -6.41
CA PRO A 388 11.42 -1.41 -6.04
C PRO A 388 11.13 -0.08 -5.33
N TYR A 389 11.68 0.11 -4.12
CA TYR A 389 11.60 1.39 -3.42
C TYR A 389 12.59 2.39 -4.01
N THR A 390 12.10 3.58 -4.39
CA THR A 390 12.93 4.70 -4.80
C THR A 390 12.93 5.78 -3.71
N PHE A 391 14.12 6.36 -3.45
CA PHE A 391 14.26 7.45 -2.49
C PHE A 391 13.61 8.72 -3.04
N ASP A 392 12.65 9.29 -2.28
CA ASP A 392 11.97 10.55 -2.65
C ASP A 392 12.51 11.73 -1.83
N PRO A 393 13.28 12.64 -2.44
CA PRO A 393 13.78 13.84 -1.78
C PRO A 393 12.67 14.83 -1.38
N LEU A 394 11.55 14.83 -2.13
CA LEU A 394 10.43 15.74 -1.88
C LEU A 394 9.73 15.40 -0.56
N LEU A 395 9.64 14.11 -0.23
CA LEU A 395 9.15 13.62 1.05
C LEU A 395 9.98 14.16 2.22
N TRP A 396 11.30 14.11 2.09
CA TRP A 396 12.20 14.64 3.12
C TRP A 396 12.03 16.15 3.28
N LEU A 397 11.92 16.88 2.17
CA LEU A 397 11.68 18.32 2.18
C LEU A 397 10.34 18.65 2.85
N ALA A 398 9.28 17.92 2.51
CA ALA A 398 7.95 18.08 3.11
C ALA A 398 7.96 17.79 4.62
N GLY A 399 8.63 16.72 5.05
CA GLY A 399 8.80 16.38 6.46
C GLY A 399 9.54 17.45 7.25
N LEU A 400 10.66 17.95 6.71
CA LEU A 400 11.46 19.01 7.35
C LEU A 400 10.69 20.34 7.45
N ILE A 401 10.13 20.80 6.34
CA ILE A 401 9.37 22.07 6.30
C ILE A 401 8.11 21.94 7.16
N GLY A 402 7.36 20.87 7.01
CA GLY A 402 6.14 20.61 7.78
C GLY A 402 6.40 20.52 9.28
N GLY A 403 7.45 19.80 9.69
CA GLY A 403 7.87 19.71 11.08
C GLY A 403 8.25 21.08 11.68
N ILE A 404 9.06 21.85 10.98
CA ILE A 404 9.43 23.21 11.41
C ILE A 404 8.19 24.10 11.48
N ALA A 405 7.36 24.11 10.45
CA ALA A 405 6.19 24.98 10.36
C ALA A 405 5.18 24.71 11.48
N VAL A 406 4.81 23.46 11.72
CA VAL A 406 3.83 23.05 12.74
C VAL A 406 4.34 23.38 14.14
N VAL A 407 5.58 23.01 14.46
CA VAL A 407 6.13 23.21 15.81
C VAL A 407 6.42 24.69 16.08
N CYS A 408 6.92 25.44 15.07
CA CYS A 408 7.12 26.89 15.21
C CYS A 408 5.81 27.65 15.36
N ALA A 409 4.79 27.35 14.58
CA ALA A 409 3.48 27.99 14.67
C ALA A 409 2.85 27.72 16.05
N SER A 410 2.83 26.48 16.49
CA SER A 410 2.28 26.07 17.79
C SER A 410 3.05 26.72 18.95
N GLY A 411 4.39 26.68 18.88
CA GLY A 411 5.27 27.26 19.88
C GLY A 411 5.17 28.80 19.97
N TYR A 412 5.02 29.47 18.82
CA TYR A 412 4.79 30.91 18.79
C TYR A 412 3.49 31.32 19.50
N VAL A 413 2.39 30.62 19.18
CA VAL A 413 1.08 30.85 19.79
C VAL A 413 1.15 30.65 21.30
N ALA A 414 1.79 29.57 21.74
CA ALA A 414 1.94 29.25 23.18
C ALA A 414 2.85 30.23 23.93
N ALA A 415 3.94 30.69 23.31
CA ALA A 415 4.95 31.53 23.98
C ALA A 415 4.72 33.05 23.85
N ARG A 416 3.81 33.50 22.96
CA ARG A 416 3.61 34.92 22.65
C ARG A 416 3.36 35.78 23.91
N SER A 417 2.61 35.25 24.90
CA SER A 417 2.30 35.95 26.16
C SER A 417 3.54 36.16 27.03
N ALA A 418 4.48 35.22 27.04
CA ALA A 418 5.75 35.36 27.77
C ALA A 418 6.70 36.37 27.10
N ILE A 419 6.71 36.45 25.79
CA ILE A 419 7.58 37.34 25.00
C ILE A 419 7.09 38.80 25.07
N THR A 420 5.77 39.01 25.16
CA THR A 420 5.17 40.37 25.18
C THR A 420 5.09 41.00 26.55
N ALA A 421 5.26 40.23 27.63
CA ALA A 421 5.21 40.76 29.02
C ALA A 421 6.25 41.87 29.23
N ALA A 422 5.83 42.92 29.99
CA ALA A 422 6.72 44.02 30.35
C ALA A 422 7.73 43.58 31.42
N PRO A 423 9.06 43.78 31.23
CA PRO A 423 10.09 43.30 32.16
C PRO A 423 9.89 43.79 33.60
N VAL A 424 9.52 45.05 33.76
CA VAL A 424 9.31 45.69 35.07
C VAL A 424 8.19 45.02 35.85
N ALA A 425 7.09 44.68 35.22
CA ALA A 425 5.95 44.01 35.85
C ALA A 425 6.32 42.61 36.37
N VAL A 426 7.08 41.84 35.56
CA VAL A 426 7.48 40.45 35.87
C VAL A 426 8.52 40.42 37.01
N LEU A 427 9.49 41.33 37.02
CA LEU A 427 10.54 41.35 38.03
C LEU A 427 10.00 41.85 39.39
N ARG A 428 8.94 42.68 39.43
CA ARG A 428 8.31 43.19 40.64
C ARG A 428 7.43 42.16 41.35
N THR A 429 6.90 41.16 40.60
CA THR A 429 6.08 40.08 41.18
C THR A 429 6.91 38.88 41.64
N ALA A 430 8.19 38.82 41.29
CA ALA A 430 9.11 37.71 41.62
C ALA A 430 10.06 38.06 42.80
N GLY A 431 10.10 39.29 43.31
CA GLY A 431 10.75 39.76 44.53
C GLY A 431 9.73 40.06 45.59
#